data_be809f694b38b22748504847de2474a4
#
_entry.id   be809f694b38b22748504847de2474a4
#
_cell.length_a   1.000
_cell.length_b   1.000
_cell.length_c   1.000
_cell.angle_alpha   90.00
_cell.angle_beta   90.00
_cell.angle_gamma   90.00
#
_symmetry.space_group_name_H-M   'P 1'
#
loop_
_entity.id
_entity.type
_entity.pdbx_description
1 polymer ?
#
loop_
_entity_poly.entity_id
_entity_poly.type
_entity_poly.pdbx_seq_one_letter_code
_entity_poly.pdbx_strand_id
1 'polypeptide(L)'
;MTYKETITWHEVKTRPLTDEEKEKYAEFEPEYMLDCPLPDDGEEILVATKYGVDVDVCGIDIDGGYYLVNRGDWDGIIAWAPMPRYKKNV
;
A
#
# COMPACT_ATOMS: atom_id res chain seq x y z
N MET A 1 -15.39 -29.14 0.61
CA MET A 1 -16.15 -27.87 0.53
C MET A 1 -15.25 -26.79 -0.04
N THR A 2 -15.72 -26.06 -1.01
CA THR A 2 -14.96 -24.96 -1.63
C THR A 2 -15.36 -23.65 -0.97
N TYR A 3 -14.36 -22.92 -0.52
CA TYR A 3 -14.56 -21.59 0.05
C TYR A 3 -14.18 -20.53 -1.00
N LYS A 4 -15.05 -19.55 -1.17
CA LYS A 4 -14.78 -18.41 -2.06
C LYS A 4 -14.74 -17.13 -1.26
N GLU A 5 -13.73 -16.33 -1.52
CA GLU A 5 -13.61 -15.00 -0.93
C GLU A 5 -13.38 -13.97 -2.04
N THR A 6 -14.07 -12.85 -1.93
CA THR A 6 -13.92 -11.76 -2.87
C THR A 6 -12.78 -10.87 -2.42
N ILE A 7 -11.82 -10.65 -3.32
CA ILE A 7 -10.69 -9.73 -3.09
C ILE A 7 -11.02 -8.41 -3.78
N THR A 8 -10.97 -7.33 -3.02
CA THR A 8 -11.17 -5.99 -3.57
C THR A 8 -9.81 -5.34 -3.78
N TRP A 9 -9.42 -5.14 -5.04
CA TRP A 9 -8.17 -4.50 -5.39
C TRP A 9 -8.34 -2.99 -5.43
N HIS A 10 -7.39 -2.30 -4.82
CA HIS A 10 -7.27 -0.84 -4.88
C HIS A 10 -6.11 -0.50 -5.80
N GLU A 11 -6.41 0.13 -6.93
CA GLU A 11 -5.38 0.56 -7.87
C GLU A 11 -4.52 1.63 -7.20
N VAL A 12 -3.20 1.48 -7.27
CA VAL A 12 -2.27 2.45 -6.72
C VAL A 12 -2.16 3.63 -7.67
N LYS A 13 -2.55 4.79 -7.18
CA LYS A 13 -2.49 6.06 -7.92
C LYS A 13 -1.59 7.03 -7.19
N THR A 14 -0.90 7.85 -7.94
CA THR A 14 -0.01 8.85 -7.40
C THR A 14 -0.37 10.22 -7.95
N ARG A 15 0.08 11.24 -7.26
CA ARG A 15 -0.05 12.63 -7.71
C ARG A 15 1.21 13.40 -7.37
N PRO A 16 1.50 14.52 -8.09
CA PRO A 16 2.62 15.37 -7.72
C PRO A 16 2.38 16.04 -6.36
N LEU A 17 3.45 16.42 -5.71
CA LEU A 17 3.38 17.17 -4.46
C LEU A 17 2.87 18.59 -4.72
N THR A 18 2.07 19.10 -3.79
CA THR A 18 1.74 20.52 -3.75
C THR A 18 2.96 21.31 -3.27
N ASP A 19 2.94 22.63 -3.45
CA ASP A 19 4.03 23.50 -2.98
C ASP A 19 4.21 23.41 -1.47
N GLU A 20 3.10 23.34 -0.73
CA GLU A 20 3.14 23.17 0.73
C GLU A 20 3.79 21.83 1.13
N GLU A 21 3.48 20.77 0.40
CA GLU A 21 4.05 19.44 0.65
C GLU A 21 5.54 19.41 0.33
N LYS A 22 5.96 20.05 -0.74
CA LYS A 22 7.38 20.17 -1.09
C LYS A 22 8.17 20.87 0.01
N GLU A 23 7.60 21.89 0.60
CA GLU A 23 8.21 22.60 1.73
C GLU A 23 8.24 21.74 2.99
N LYS A 24 7.10 21.10 3.31
CA LYS A 24 6.95 20.26 4.49
C LYS A 24 7.89 19.06 4.47
N TYR A 25 8.09 18.44 3.31
CA TYR A 25 8.89 17.24 3.16
C TYR A 25 10.23 17.49 2.47
N ALA A 26 10.74 18.71 2.54
CA ALA A 26 11.96 19.10 1.85
C ALA A 26 13.18 18.20 2.18
N GLU A 27 13.24 17.70 3.42
CA GLU A 27 14.34 16.83 3.84
C GLU A 27 14.30 15.45 3.19
N PHE A 28 13.10 14.98 2.81
CA PHE A 28 12.92 13.64 2.26
C PHE A 28 12.80 13.64 0.75
N GLU A 29 12.55 14.79 0.14
CA GLU A 29 12.40 14.98 -1.31
C GLU A 29 11.58 13.89 -1.99
N PRO A 30 10.34 13.59 -1.51
CA PRO A 30 9.52 12.59 -2.16
C PRO A 30 9.15 13.04 -3.58
N GLU A 31 9.10 12.10 -4.51
CA GLU A 31 8.79 12.38 -5.91
C GLU A 31 7.28 12.54 -6.16
N TYR A 32 6.48 11.87 -5.33
CA TYR A 32 5.02 11.84 -5.49
C TYR A 32 4.35 11.54 -4.15
N MET A 33 3.05 11.76 -4.13
CA MET A 33 2.19 11.33 -3.02
C MET A 33 1.24 10.25 -3.51
N LEU A 34 0.92 9.31 -2.63
CA LEU A 34 -0.09 8.29 -2.94
C LEU A 34 -1.48 8.94 -2.91
N ASP A 35 -2.27 8.67 -3.95
CA ASP A 35 -3.60 9.25 -4.13
C ASP A 35 -4.62 8.13 -4.38
N CYS A 36 -4.74 7.26 -3.40
CA CYS A 36 -5.63 6.10 -3.43
C CYS A 36 -5.95 5.67 -2.00
N PRO A 37 -6.95 4.82 -1.80
CA PRO A 37 -7.14 4.21 -0.47
C PRO A 37 -5.87 3.47 -0.06
N LEU A 38 -5.48 3.60 1.20
CA LEU A 38 -4.25 3.03 1.73
C LEU A 38 -4.57 2.10 2.90
N PRO A 39 -3.72 1.06 3.11
CA PRO A 39 -3.91 0.15 4.24
C PRO A 39 -3.57 0.83 5.57
N ASP A 40 -3.94 0.17 6.65
CA ASP A 40 -3.61 0.62 7.99
C ASP A 40 -2.14 0.32 8.33
N ASP A 41 -1.62 1.04 9.31
CA ASP A 41 -0.27 0.78 9.82
C ASP A 41 -0.19 -0.63 10.40
N GLY A 42 0.77 -1.41 9.93
CA GLY A 42 0.95 -2.80 10.35
C GLY A 42 0.05 -3.80 9.65
N GLU A 43 -0.77 -3.36 8.71
CA GLU A 43 -1.67 -4.27 7.99
C GLU A 43 -0.91 -5.12 6.98
N GLU A 44 -1.15 -6.44 7.03
CA GLU A 44 -0.64 -7.38 6.02
C GLU A 44 -1.54 -7.32 4.80
N ILE A 45 -0.95 -7.16 3.63
CA ILE A 45 -1.68 -6.92 2.38
C ILE A 45 -1.12 -7.76 1.23
N LEU A 46 -1.93 -7.89 0.17
CA LEU A 46 -1.47 -8.37 -1.13
C LEU A 46 -1.03 -7.17 -1.95
N VAL A 47 0.07 -7.33 -2.67
CA VAL A 47 0.56 -6.32 -3.61
C VAL A 47 0.72 -6.94 -4.99
N ALA A 48 0.20 -6.26 -6.00
CA ALA A 48 0.30 -6.71 -7.38
C ALA A 48 1.40 -5.91 -8.09
N THR A 49 2.28 -6.62 -8.77
CA THR A 49 3.34 -6.02 -9.59
C THR A 49 3.29 -6.63 -10.99
N LYS A 50 4.10 -6.14 -11.90
CA LYS A 50 4.22 -6.75 -13.22
C LYS A 50 4.70 -8.21 -13.19
N TYR A 51 5.26 -8.65 -12.08
CA TYR A 51 5.76 -10.01 -11.91
C TYR A 51 4.77 -10.94 -11.21
N GLY A 52 3.64 -10.43 -10.75
CA GLY A 52 2.63 -11.22 -10.06
C GLY A 52 2.20 -10.61 -8.74
N VAL A 53 1.61 -11.44 -7.90
CA VAL A 53 1.07 -11.01 -6.60
C VAL A 53 1.98 -11.53 -5.49
N ASP A 54 2.25 -10.65 -4.54
CA ASP A 54 3.08 -10.97 -3.37
C ASP A 54 2.42 -10.47 -2.10
N VAL A 55 2.95 -10.85 -0.95
CA VAL A 55 2.48 -10.41 0.36
C VAL A 55 3.48 -9.39 0.91
N ASP A 56 2.96 -8.34 1.52
CA ASP A 56 3.78 -7.36 2.20
C ASP A 56 3.03 -6.80 3.42
N VAL A 57 3.70 -5.99 4.20
CA VAL A 57 3.11 -5.32 5.35
C VAL A 57 3.27 -3.81 5.17
N CYS A 58 2.17 -3.08 5.31
CA CYS A 58 2.20 -1.63 5.25
C CYS A 58 2.68 -1.06 6.58
N GLY A 59 3.57 -0.09 6.52
CA GLY A 59 3.97 0.68 7.68
C GLY A 59 3.78 2.17 7.43
N ILE A 60 3.60 2.90 8.50
CA ILE A 60 3.53 4.36 8.46
C ILE A 60 4.63 4.88 9.37
N ASP A 61 5.55 5.66 8.83
CA ASP A 61 6.66 6.18 9.64
C ASP A 61 6.22 7.40 10.46
N ILE A 62 7.13 7.89 11.28
CA ILE A 62 6.86 9.00 12.20
C ILE A 62 6.45 10.28 11.46
N ASP A 63 6.83 10.43 10.22
CA ASP A 63 6.52 11.59 9.38
C ASP A 63 5.22 11.42 8.61
N GLY A 64 4.54 10.28 8.78
CA GLY A 64 3.30 9.97 8.09
C GLY A 64 3.50 9.36 6.71
N GLY A 65 4.72 9.02 6.33
CA GLY A 65 5.02 8.39 5.06
C GLY A 65 4.68 6.90 5.08
N TYR A 66 4.05 6.41 4.01
CA TYR A 66 3.70 5.00 3.88
C TYR A 66 4.84 4.24 3.21
N TYR A 67 5.18 3.09 3.77
CA TYR A 67 6.22 2.21 3.22
C TYR A 67 5.78 0.77 3.28
N LEU A 68 6.48 -0.09 2.56
CA LEU A 68 6.27 -1.54 2.59
C LEU A 68 7.47 -2.18 3.28
N VAL A 69 7.20 -3.01 4.28
CA VAL A 69 8.24 -3.58 5.15
C VAL A 69 9.28 -4.38 4.36
N ASN A 70 8.82 -5.18 3.37
CA ASN A 70 9.72 -6.04 2.61
C ASN A 70 10.34 -5.35 1.39
N ARG A 71 9.72 -4.29 0.89
CA ARG A 71 10.14 -3.62 -0.35
C ARG A 71 10.72 -2.22 -0.13
N GLY A 72 10.36 -1.59 0.96
CA GLY A 72 10.78 -0.23 1.28
C GLY A 72 9.81 0.84 0.77
N ASP A 73 9.50 0.85 -0.51
CA ASP A 73 8.62 1.85 -1.11
C ASP A 73 7.50 1.20 -1.94
N TRP A 74 6.66 2.04 -2.54
CA TRP A 74 5.53 1.60 -3.36
C TRP A 74 5.86 1.59 -4.86
N ASP A 75 7.10 1.80 -5.24
CA ASP A 75 7.49 1.79 -6.65
C ASP A 75 7.23 0.41 -7.27
N GLY A 76 6.59 0.42 -8.43
CA GLY A 76 6.26 -0.82 -9.14
C GLY A 76 5.02 -1.53 -8.61
N ILE A 77 4.38 -1.04 -7.57
CA ILE A 77 3.12 -1.60 -7.09
C ILE A 77 1.97 -1.04 -7.93
N ILE A 78 1.25 -1.93 -8.61
CA ILE A 78 0.13 -1.57 -9.49
C ILE A 78 -1.16 -1.45 -8.69
N ALA A 79 -1.37 -2.37 -7.74
CA ALA A 79 -2.56 -2.40 -6.92
C ALA A 79 -2.27 -3.13 -5.62
N TRP A 80 -3.10 -2.90 -4.61
CA TRP A 80 -3.02 -3.63 -3.36
C TRP A 80 -4.42 -4.08 -2.95
N ALA A 81 -4.48 -5.10 -2.09
CA ALA A 81 -5.73 -5.59 -1.54
C ALA A 81 -5.51 -6.08 -0.11
N PRO A 82 -6.55 -5.99 0.74
CA PRO A 82 -6.50 -6.62 2.05
C PRO A 82 -6.28 -8.13 1.90
N MET A 83 -5.58 -8.73 2.86
CA MET A 83 -5.40 -10.18 2.87
C MET A 83 -6.75 -10.88 2.99
N PRO A 84 -7.05 -11.82 2.11
CA PRO A 84 -8.24 -12.64 2.30
C PRO A 84 -8.11 -13.48 3.56
N ARG A 85 -9.18 -13.60 4.29
CA ARG A 85 -9.19 -14.37 5.53
C ARG A 85 -10.26 -15.43 5.48
N TYR A 86 -9.84 -16.65 5.62
CA TYR A 86 -10.78 -17.74 5.83
C TYR A 86 -11.34 -17.63 7.25
N LYS A 87 -12.64 -17.46 7.36
CA LYS A 87 -13.32 -17.46 8.64
C LYS A 87 -13.97 -18.81 8.87
N LYS A 88 -13.49 -19.50 9.87
CA LYS A 88 -14.09 -20.74 10.30
C LYS A 88 -15.18 -20.42 11.30
N ASN A 89 -16.42 -20.76 10.97
CA ASN A 89 -17.53 -20.67 11.91
C ASN A 89 -17.45 -21.86 12.86
N VAL A 90 -17.35 -21.56 14.11
CA VAL A 90 -17.26 -22.60 15.15
C VAL A 90 -18.56 -22.62 15.92
#